data_21da354b777936268e792e4208b3ad83
#
_entry.id   21da354b777936268e792e4208b3ad83
#
_cell.length_a   1.000
_cell.length_b   1.000
_cell.length_c   1.000
_cell.angle_alpha   90.00
_cell.angle_beta   90.00
_cell.angle_gamma   90.00
#
_symmetry.space_group_name_H-M   'P 1'
#
loop_
_entity.id
_entity.type
_entity.pdbx_description
1 polymer ?
#
loop_
_entity_poly.entity_id
_entity_poly.type
_entity_poly.pdbx_seq_one_letter_code
_entity_poly.pdbx_strand_id
1 'polypeptide(L)'
;MTRKTLVTAVVALGVAAAVLRGQAQPKTFFKDRIHLPDAEIQKIQQGQVITKVLESGDAKYGMLVFGAVYVNASVDRFGAVVKDFPALLQNKVYLKVQEFSTIGAPPKPADFAAITLEKKDVDELQTCKPGDCDIQIISVEDLQKRVDWKSPNRYEQVNQIVREKIYQGMVTYQKDGLKGLGSYKDRQQPMSLYAATKAMIDLSYYLPKDNSPGIYNHVTEYPQGKMAGAEDHFYWEKIDFGQEPTIRVNQVSMFPQGAGLVKFVAVNKQLYASRYMRVAVQTFYCVPDTEKPGSGFYLIEMNDSRLPDFGGIKLSVVRRIATGKAVDATRDSLQMYQKMLNGK
;
A
#
# COMPACT_ATOMS: atom_id res chain seq x y z
N MET A 1 68.87 -10.13 11.22
CA MET A 1 67.68 -10.93 11.56
C MET A 1 66.64 -10.01 12.21
N THR A 2 65.62 -9.68 11.83
CA THR A 2 64.64 -9.70 10.74
C THR A 2 63.50 -8.84 11.24
N ARG A 3 63.35 -7.66 10.67
CA ARG A 3 62.14 -6.82 10.80
C ARG A 3 61.06 -7.41 9.88
N LYS A 4 60.07 -8.10 10.41
CA LYS A 4 58.80 -8.41 9.75
C LYS A 4 57.84 -8.90 10.84
N THR A 5 56.94 -8.06 11.30
CA THR A 5 55.61 -8.35 11.85
C THR A 5 55.08 -7.13 12.58
N LEU A 6 54.54 -6.18 11.84
CA LEU A 6 53.67 -5.11 12.37
C LEU A 6 52.97 -4.36 11.24
N VAL A 7 52.20 -5.08 10.40
CA VAL A 7 51.35 -4.42 9.36
C VAL A 7 49.98 -5.07 9.22
N THR A 8 49.49 -5.91 10.14
CA THR A 8 48.25 -6.64 9.92
C THR A 8 47.11 -6.30 10.93
N ALA A 9 47.24 -5.23 11.71
CA ALA A 9 46.25 -4.91 12.75
C ALA A 9 45.42 -3.62 12.50
N VAL A 10 45.60 -2.89 11.39
CA VAL A 10 44.95 -1.61 11.17
C VAL A 10 43.78 -1.66 10.16
N VAL A 11 43.64 -2.77 9.41
CA VAL A 11 42.59 -2.88 8.38
C VAL A 11 41.25 -3.40 8.90
N ALA A 12 41.21 -4.06 10.06
CA ALA A 12 39.98 -4.65 10.61
C ALA A 12 39.06 -3.66 11.37
N LEU A 13 39.56 -2.48 11.78
CA LEU A 13 38.78 -1.46 12.49
C LEU A 13 38.05 -0.48 11.57
N GLY A 14 38.40 -0.43 10.30
CA GLY A 14 37.79 0.47 9.31
C GLY A 14 36.46 -0.04 8.73
N VAL A 15 36.23 -1.36 8.73
CA VAL A 15 35.04 -1.98 8.11
C VAL A 15 33.86 -2.02 9.09
N ALA A 16 34.10 -2.12 10.39
CA ALA A 16 33.02 -2.12 11.39
C ALA A 16 32.38 -0.73 11.58
N ALA A 17 33.08 0.36 11.29
CA ALA A 17 32.55 1.71 11.37
C ALA A 17 31.69 2.12 10.13
N ALA A 18 31.82 1.40 9.02
CA ALA A 18 31.04 1.66 7.81
C ALA A 18 29.65 1.02 7.83
N VAL A 19 29.45 -0.05 8.61
CA VAL A 19 28.15 -0.74 8.72
C VAL A 19 27.19 0.00 9.65
N LEU A 20 27.66 0.86 10.56
CA LEU A 20 26.86 1.70 11.45
C LEU A 20 26.40 3.04 10.83
N ARG A 21 26.83 3.36 9.61
CA ARG A 21 26.43 4.58 8.89
C ARG A 21 25.15 4.46 8.04
N GLY A 22 24.45 3.32 8.09
CA GLY A 22 23.36 3.01 7.17
C GLY A 22 21.98 3.51 7.52
N GLN A 23 21.76 4.17 8.68
CA GLN A 23 20.44 4.66 9.06
C GLN A 23 20.46 6.15 9.29
N ALA A 24 20.11 6.87 8.23
CA ALA A 24 20.01 8.31 8.27
C ALA A 24 18.97 8.74 9.32
N GLN A 25 19.36 9.65 10.23
CA GLN A 25 18.43 10.35 11.11
C GLN A 25 17.23 10.87 10.31
N PRO A 26 16.01 10.97 10.88
CA PRO A 26 14.84 11.42 10.12
C PRO A 26 15.06 12.71 9.36
N LYS A 27 15.74 13.68 9.94
CA LYS A 27 16.08 14.96 9.28
C LYS A 27 17.00 14.77 8.07
N THR A 28 18.02 13.93 8.20
CA THR A 28 18.94 13.58 7.11
C THR A 28 18.20 12.87 5.99
N PHE A 29 17.29 11.93 6.34
CA PHE A 29 16.42 11.26 5.37
C PHE A 29 15.55 12.27 4.61
N PHE A 30 14.89 13.19 5.31
CA PHE A 30 14.05 14.20 4.67
C PHE A 30 14.85 15.12 3.74
N LYS A 31 16.07 15.50 4.13
CA LYS A 31 16.92 16.39 3.35
C LYS A 31 17.54 15.67 2.15
N ASP A 32 18.19 14.54 2.40
CA ASP A 32 19.08 13.91 1.41
C ASP A 32 18.33 12.94 0.47
N ARG A 33 17.22 12.35 0.94
CA ARG A 33 16.45 11.37 0.15
C ARG A 33 15.15 11.93 -0.39
N ILE A 34 14.45 12.71 0.41
CA ILE A 34 13.18 13.33 -0.01
C ILE A 34 13.42 14.72 -0.64
N HIS A 35 14.59 15.31 -0.41
CA HIS A 35 14.95 16.65 -0.86
C HIS A 35 13.94 17.71 -0.38
N LEU A 36 13.60 17.68 0.91
CA LEU A 36 12.79 18.72 1.54
C LEU A 36 13.66 19.92 1.94
N PRO A 37 13.18 21.15 1.72
CA PRO A 37 13.79 22.34 2.30
C PRO A 37 13.76 22.30 3.83
N ASP A 38 14.75 22.93 4.48
CA ASP A 38 14.82 22.97 5.95
C ASP A 38 13.55 23.57 6.58
N ALA A 39 12.91 24.54 5.92
CA ALA A 39 11.63 25.11 6.36
C ALA A 39 10.48 24.10 6.40
N GLU A 40 10.43 23.14 5.46
CA GLU A 40 9.41 22.06 5.47
C GLU A 40 9.72 21.02 6.53
N ILE A 41 11.01 20.71 6.74
CA ILE A 41 11.43 19.83 7.84
C ILE A 41 11.03 20.42 9.20
N GLN A 42 11.21 21.72 9.39
CA GLN A 42 10.76 22.41 10.62
C GLN A 42 9.24 22.34 10.78
N LYS A 43 8.46 22.48 9.71
CA LYS A 43 7.00 22.34 9.76
C LYS A 43 6.58 20.93 10.19
N ILE A 44 7.24 19.87 9.66
CA ILE A 44 7.01 18.49 10.13
C ILE A 44 7.25 18.38 11.62
N GLN A 45 8.37 18.91 12.14
CA GLN A 45 8.70 18.90 13.57
C GLN A 45 7.69 19.64 14.46
N GLN A 46 7.02 20.64 13.89
CA GLN A 46 5.93 21.40 14.54
C GLN A 46 4.58 20.69 14.44
N GLY A 47 4.53 19.46 13.90
CA GLY A 47 3.30 18.69 13.75
C GLY A 47 2.45 19.10 12.55
N GLN A 48 3.01 19.81 11.56
CA GLN A 48 2.33 20.08 10.31
C GLN A 48 2.58 18.94 9.33
N VAL A 49 1.53 18.48 8.65
CA VAL A 49 1.64 17.47 7.60
C VAL A 49 2.27 18.07 6.36
N ILE A 50 3.36 17.50 5.90
CA ILE A 50 4.01 17.83 4.62
C ILE A 50 3.86 16.64 3.67
N THR A 51 3.45 16.91 2.42
CA THR A 51 3.32 15.90 1.37
C THR A 51 4.13 16.33 0.15
N LYS A 52 4.70 15.36 -0.56
CA LYS A 52 5.50 15.60 -1.78
C LYS A 52 5.31 14.46 -2.77
N VAL A 53 5.13 14.82 -4.05
CA VAL A 53 5.20 13.84 -5.15
C VAL A 53 6.66 13.53 -5.43
N LEU A 54 6.98 12.25 -5.48
CA LEU A 54 8.32 11.76 -5.79
C LEU A 54 8.34 11.09 -7.17
N GLU A 55 9.54 10.88 -7.70
CA GLU A 55 9.69 10.05 -8.88
C GLU A 55 9.38 8.60 -8.55
N SER A 56 8.47 8.00 -9.30
CA SER A 56 8.17 6.57 -9.22
C SER A 56 9.14 5.79 -10.09
N GLY A 57 9.48 4.57 -9.68
CA GLY A 57 10.28 3.65 -10.50
C GLY A 57 9.63 3.30 -11.85
N ASP A 58 8.30 3.36 -11.96
CA ASP A 58 7.58 3.34 -13.23
C ASP A 58 7.25 4.78 -13.66
N ALA A 59 8.16 5.42 -14.40
CA ALA A 59 8.01 6.81 -14.81
C ALA A 59 6.73 7.07 -15.64
N LYS A 60 6.20 6.05 -16.31
CA LYS A 60 5.03 6.19 -17.20
C LYS A 60 3.71 6.06 -16.46
N TYR A 61 3.55 5.05 -15.63
CA TYR A 61 2.28 4.71 -14.99
C TYR A 61 2.31 4.83 -13.47
N GLY A 62 3.49 4.89 -12.88
CA GLY A 62 3.68 4.95 -11.44
C GLY A 62 3.40 6.33 -10.86
N MET A 63 2.92 6.34 -9.63
CA MET A 63 2.74 7.53 -8.80
C MET A 63 3.27 7.21 -7.42
N LEU A 64 4.18 8.04 -6.92
CA LEU A 64 4.73 7.91 -5.58
C LEU A 64 4.52 9.22 -4.81
N VAL A 65 3.80 9.13 -3.71
CA VAL A 65 3.56 10.27 -2.81
C VAL A 65 4.18 9.97 -1.45
N PHE A 66 5.00 10.88 -1.02
CA PHE A 66 5.54 10.95 0.34
C PHE A 66 4.65 11.84 1.19
N GLY A 67 4.48 11.46 2.46
CA GLY A 67 3.93 12.33 3.49
C GLY A 67 4.66 12.12 4.82
N ALA A 68 4.74 13.17 5.65
CA ALA A 68 5.30 13.06 7.00
C ALA A 68 4.67 14.06 7.95
N VAL A 69 4.60 13.66 9.23
CA VAL A 69 4.15 14.49 10.35
C VAL A 69 4.82 14.03 11.64
N TYR A 70 5.12 14.96 12.53
CA TYR A 70 5.53 14.63 13.90
C TYR A 70 4.31 14.42 14.79
N VAL A 71 4.33 13.37 15.60
CA VAL A 71 3.23 12.96 16.48
C VAL A 71 3.72 12.83 17.91
N ASN A 72 3.03 13.47 18.86
CA ASN A 72 3.31 13.40 20.30
C ASN A 72 2.60 12.19 20.94
N ALA A 73 2.99 10.98 20.52
CA ALA A 73 2.45 9.73 21.05
C ALA A 73 3.53 8.64 21.04
N SER A 74 3.26 7.52 21.71
CA SER A 74 4.13 6.34 21.61
C SER A 74 3.90 5.59 20.29
N VAL A 75 4.94 4.92 19.80
CA VAL A 75 4.85 4.05 18.62
C VAL A 75 3.85 2.91 18.83
N ASP A 76 3.77 2.35 20.04
CA ASP A 76 2.83 1.29 20.39
C ASP A 76 1.36 1.72 20.20
N ARG A 77 1.07 3.00 20.48
CA ARG A 77 -0.27 3.56 20.25
C ARG A 77 -0.62 3.59 18.77
N PHE A 78 0.35 3.83 17.87
CA PHE A 78 0.13 3.75 16.45
C PHE A 78 -0.24 2.33 16.01
N GLY A 79 0.44 1.31 16.54
CA GLY A 79 0.10 -0.09 16.30
C GLY A 79 -1.34 -0.45 16.64
N ALA A 80 -1.90 0.12 17.72
CA ALA A 80 -3.30 -0.06 18.06
C ALA A 80 -4.25 0.69 17.10
N VAL A 81 -3.89 1.93 16.72
CA VAL A 81 -4.73 2.78 15.87
C VAL A 81 -4.79 2.26 14.43
N VAL A 82 -3.70 1.74 13.88
CA VAL A 82 -3.67 1.24 12.50
C VAL A 82 -4.53 -0.01 12.28
N LYS A 83 -4.89 -0.72 13.34
CA LYS A 83 -5.81 -1.87 13.34
C LYS A 83 -7.28 -1.48 13.44
N ASP A 84 -7.57 -0.24 13.79
CA ASP A 84 -8.95 0.24 13.94
C ASP A 84 -9.54 0.58 12.57
N PHE A 85 -9.82 -0.45 11.77
CA PHE A 85 -10.42 -0.26 10.44
C PHE A 85 -11.75 0.49 10.46
N PRO A 86 -12.66 0.29 11.43
CA PRO A 86 -13.87 1.09 11.55
C PRO A 86 -13.59 2.60 11.67
N ALA A 87 -12.47 2.99 12.25
CA ALA A 87 -12.10 4.40 12.35
C ALA A 87 -11.83 5.06 10.99
N LEU A 88 -11.47 4.29 9.95
CA LEU A 88 -11.32 4.80 8.59
C LEU A 88 -12.60 5.46 8.07
N LEU A 89 -13.78 5.01 8.54
CA LEU A 89 -15.09 5.60 8.19
C LEU A 89 -15.26 7.04 8.68
N GLN A 90 -14.40 7.53 9.57
CA GLN A 90 -14.36 8.94 9.95
C GLN A 90 -13.88 9.83 8.79
N ASN A 91 -13.13 9.27 7.85
CA ASN A 91 -12.79 9.95 6.61
C ASN A 91 -13.88 9.67 5.57
N LYS A 92 -14.53 10.73 5.08
CA LYS A 92 -15.70 10.67 4.17
C LYS A 92 -15.46 9.94 2.85
N VAL A 93 -14.21 9.74 2.45
CA VAL A 93 -13.88 8.96 1.25
C VAL A 93 -14.20 7.47 1.42
N TYR A 94 -14.24 6.97 2.64
CA TYR A 94 -14.58 5.56 2.92
C TYR A 94 -16.08 5.41 3.08
N LEU A 95 -16.74 4.85 2.07
CA LEU A 95 -18.18 4.57 2.11
C LEU A 95 -18.50 3.30 2.91
N LYS A 96 -17.59 2.33 2.89
CA LYS A 96 -17.68 1.10 3.66
C LYS A 96 -16.31 0.49 3.88
N VAL A 97 -16.10 -0.10 5.07
CA VAL A 97 -14.91 -0.86 5.43
C VAL A 97 -15.36 -2.10 6.20
N GLN A 98 -14.82 -3.27 5.86
CA GLN A 98 -15.10 -4.51 6.56
C GLN A 98 -13.86 -5.40 6.62
N GLU A 99 -13.38 -5.67 7.83
CA GLU A 99 -12.39 -6.71 8.07
C GLU A 99 -13.03 -8.09 7.91
N PHE A 100 -12.32 -9.04 7.29
CA PHE A 100 -12.88 -10.36 6.99
C PHE A 100 -11.96 -11.52 7.38
N SER A 101 -10.70 -11.28 7.62
CA SER A 101 -9.78 -12.32 8.06
C SER A 101 -8.65 -11.70 8.88
N THR A 102 -8.28 -12.41 9.93
CA THR A 102 -7.10 -12.18 10.74
C THR A 102 -6.17 -13.38 10.62
N ILE A 103 -5.02 -13.34 11.27
CA ILE A 103 -4.04 -14.43 11.24
C ILE A 103 -4.70 -15.77 11.58
N GLY A 104 -4.65 -16.71 10.62
CA GLY A 104 -5.07 -18.10 10.82
C GLY A 104 -6.55 -18.40 10.55
N ALA A 105 -7.39 -17.40 10.29
CA ALA A 105 -8.77 -17.61 9.92
C ALA A 105 -8.97 -17.48 8.39
N PRO A 106 -9.46 -18.50 7.67
CA PRO A 106 -9.74 -18.37 6.25
C PRO A 106 -10.95 -17.46 6.02
N PRO A 107 -11.01 -16.74 4.88
CA PRO A 107 -12.18 -15.96 4.51
C PRO A 107 -13.39 -16.84 4.28
N LYS A 108 -14.59 -16.29 4.48
CA LYS A 108 -15.88 -16.95 4.23
C LYS A 108 -16.66 -16.19 3.16
N PRO A 109 -17.51 -16.85 2.35
CA PRO A 109 -18.33 -16.16 1.36
C PRO A 109 -19.17 -15.02 1.94
N ALA A 110 -19.68 -15.18 3.18
CA ALA A 110 -20.47 -14.18 3.88
C ALA A 110 -19.71 -12.86 4.15
N ASP A 111 -18.39 -12.91 4.25
CA ASP A 111 -17.55 -11.73 4.50
C ASP A 111 -17.64 -10.71 3.35
N PHE A 112 -17.97 -11.16 2.16
CA PHE A 112 -18.06 -10.34 0.93
C PHE A 112 -19.51 -10.02 0.52
N ALA A 113 -20.53 -10.48 1.29
CA ALA A 113 -21.94 -10.35 0.93
C ALA A 113 -22.38 -8.90 0.69
N ALA A 114 -21.74 -7.94 1.36
CA ALA A 114 -22.08 -6.53 1.24
C ALA A 114 -21.33 -5.79 0.11
N ILE A 115 -20.50 -6.48 -0.67
CA ILE A 115 -19.86 -5.91 -1.86
C ILE A 115 -20.91 -5.76 -2.97
N THR A 116 -21.01 -4.53 -3.49
CA THR A 116 -21.90 -4.19 -4.60
C THR A 116 -21.22 -3.22 -5.56
N LEU A 117 -21.24 -3.53 -6.85
CA LEU A 117 -20.92 -2.59 -7.90
C LEU A 117 -22.05 -1.58 -8.09
N GLU A 118 -21.75 -0.40 -8.59
CA GLU A 118 -22.75 0.55 -9.03
C GLU A 118 -23.49 0.02 -10.28
N LYS A 119 -24.75 0.40 -10.46
CA LYS A 119 -25.53 -0.01 -11.65
C LYS A 119 -24.81 0.32 -12.94
N LYS A 120 -24.21 1.51 -13.02
CA LYS A 120 -23.42 1.94 -14.16
C LYS A 120 -22.25 1.01 -14.47
N ASP A 121 -21.58 0.50 -13.42
CA ASP A 121 -20.48 -0.46 -13.57
C ASP A 121 -20.98 -1.77 -14.18
N VAL A 122 -22.15 -2.23 -13.74
CA VAL A 122 -22.77 -3.45 -14.28
C VAL A 122 -23.19 -3.25 -15.73
N ASP A 123 -23.74 -2.10 -16.06
CA ASP A 123 -24.14 -1.78 -17.46
C ASP A 123 -22.91 -1.66 -18.36
N GLU A 124 -21.77 -1.13 -17.88
CA GLU A 124 -20.50 -1.14 -18.59
C GLU A 124 -20.01 -2.56 -18.87
N LEU A 125 -20.05 -3.44 -17.87
CA LEU A 125 -19.62 -4.84 -17.98
C LEU A 125 -20.44 -5.65 -18.98
N GLN A 126 -21.68 -5.27 -19.23
CA GLN A 126 -22.52 -5.89 -20.26
C GLN A 126 -21.97 -5.70 -21.67
N THR A 127 -21.40 -4.52 -21.94
CA THR A 127 -21.11 -4.07 -23.32
C THR A 127 -19.64 -3.88 -23.59
N CYS A 128 -18.78 -3.75 -22.57
CA CYS A 128 -17.36 -3.55 -22.78
C CYS A 128 -16.70 -4.77 -23.41
N LYS A 129 -15.72 -4.52 -24.29
CA LYS A 129 -14.95 -5.59 -24.89
C LYS A 129 -13.85 -6.06 -23.94
N PRO A 130 -13.57 -7.37 -23.88
CA PRO A 130 -12.40 -7.87 -23.17
C PRO A 130 -11.13 -7.13 -23.61
N GLY A 131 -10.38 -6.60 -22.65
CA GLY A 131 -9.19 -5.78 -22.93
C GLY A 131 -9.45 -4.28 -23.07
N ASP A 132 -10.70 -3.80 -22.94
CA ASP A 132 -11.06 -2.38 -23.03
C ASP A 132 -12.13 -1.97 -22.00
N CYS A 133 -12.18 -2.64 -20.86
CA CYS A 133 -13.11 -2.32 -19.77
C CYS A 133 -12.43 -1.41 -18.76
N ASP A 134 -13.19 -0.46 -18.18
CA ASP A 134 -12.70 0.35 -17.08
C ASP A 134 -12.82 -0.37 -15.71
N ILE A 135 -13.72 -1.36 -15.61
CA ILE A 135 -13.84 -2.25 -14.45
C ILE A 135 -12.80 -3.37 -14.55
N GLN A 136 -12.02 -3.50 -13.48
CA GLN A 136 -10.98 -4.51 -13.38
C GLN A 136 -11.57 -5.80 -12.82
N ILE A 137 -11.80 -6.77 -13.69
CA ILE A 137 -12.15 -8.14 -13.29
C ILE A 137 -11.27 -9.15 -14.00
N ILE A 138 -11.13 -10.32 -13.37
CA ILE A 138 -10.22 -11.37 -13.84
C ILE A 138 -10.68 -11.94 -15.18
N SER A 139 -11.99 -11.98 -15.43
CA SER A 139 -12.57 -12.47 -16.71
C SER A 139 -13.91 -11.82 -17.00
N VAL A 140 -13.88 -10.77 -17.82
CA VAL A 140 -15.10 -10.12 -18.35
C VAL A 140 -15.91 -11.10 -19.20
N GLU A 141 -15.23 -11.89 -20.05
CA GLU A 141 -15.88 -12.88 -20.93
C GLU A 141 -16.66 -13.93 -20.15
N ASP A 142 -16.08 -14.45 -19.06
CA ASP A 142 -16.75 -15.44 -18.21
C ASP A 142 -17.98 -14.82 -17.54
N LEU A 143 -17.85 -13.59 -17.04
CA LEU A 143 -18.97 -12.86 -16.46
C LEU A 143 -20.08 -12.64 -17.50
N GLN A 144 -19.75 -12.16 -18.70
CA GLN A 144 -20.72 -11.88 -19.76
C GLN A 144 -21.49 -13.14 -20.21
N LYS A 145 -20.85 -14.32 -20.20
CA LYS A 145 -21.49 -15.60 -20.50
C LYS A 145 -22.40 -16.14 -19.41
N ARG A 146 -22.10 -15.83 -18.13
CA ARG A 146 -22.82 -16.37 -16.98
C ARG A 146 -24.06 -15.56 -16.60
N VAL A 147 -24.15 -14.29 -16.99
CA VAL A 147 -25.23 -13.38 -16.63
C VAL A 147 -26.35 -13.44 -17.66
N ASP A 148 -27.59 -13.63 -17.18
CA ASP A 148 -28.79 -13.38 -18.01
C ASP A 148 -29.06 -11.86 -18.04
N TRP A 149 -28.53 -11.21 -19.07
CA TRP A 149 -28.63 -9.75 -19.25
C TRP A 149 -30.05 -9.24 -19.51
N LYS A 150 -31.00 -10.11 -19.83
CA LYS A 150 -32.41 -9.77 -19.99
C LYS A 150 -33.18 -9.85 -18.68
N SER A 151 -32.62 -10.51 -17.68
CA SER A 151 -33.23 -10.67 -16.36
C SER A 151 -33.33 -9.33 -15.61
N PRO A 152 -34.45 -9.04 -14.92
CA PRO A 152 -34.52 -7.94 -13.97
C PRO A 152 -33.51 -8.05 -12.83
N ASN A 153 -33.01 -9.26 -12.55
CA ASN A 153 -32.04 -9.55 -11.51
C ASN A 153 -30.57 -9.49 -11.99
N ARG A 154 -30.29 -9.00 -13.22
CA ARG A 154 -28.92 -8.97 -13.78
C ARG A 154 -27.90 -8.30 -12.87
N TYR A 155 -28.27 -7.24 -12.18
CA TYR A 155 -27.39 -6.54 -11.24
C TYR A 155 -26.95 -7.43 -10.09
N GLU A 156 -27.85 -8.19 -9.51
CA GLU A 156 -27.50 -9.12 -8.43
C GLU A 156 -26.70 -10.32 -8.94
N GLN A 157 -27.01 -10.84 -10.12
CA GLN A 157 -26.21 -11.91 -10.74
C GLN A 157 -24.74 -11.47 -10.94
N VAL A 158 -24.51 -10.24 -11.43
CA VAL A 158 -23.17 -9.68 -11.56
C VAL A 158 -22.50 -9.55 -10.20
N ASN A 159 -23.17 -8.96 -9.21
CA ASN A 159 -22.65 -8.80 -7.87
C ASN A 159 -22.30 -10.14 -7.22
N GLN A 160 -23.12 -11.16 -7.40
CA GLN A 160 -22.84 -12.51 -6.90
C GLN A 160 -21.56 -13.09 -7.52
N ILE A 161 -21.39 -12.96 -8.85
CA ILE A 161 -20.18 -13.43 -9.53
C ILE A 161 -18.94 -12.67 -9.06
N VAL A 162 -19.04 -11.35 -8.86
CA VAL A 162 -17.93 -10.52 -8.36
C VAL A 162 -17.53 -10.94 -6.95
N ARG A 163 -18.50 -11.12 -6.04
CA ARG A 163 -18.26 -11.61 -4.67
C ARG A 163 -17.58 -12.98 -4.68
N GLU A 164 -18.09 -13.91 -5.50
CA GLU A 164 -17.50 -15.24 -5.66
C GLU A 164 -16.04 -15.15 -6.12
N LYS A 165 -15.74 -14.34 -7.14
CA LYS A 165 -14.39 -14.16 -7.65
C LYS A 165 -13.45 -13.53 -6.62
N ILE A 166 -13.91 -12.52 -5.88
CA ILE A 166 -13.12 -11.92 -4.79
C ILE A 166 -12.85 -12.96 -3.71
N TYR A 167 -13.86 -13.69 -3.27
CA TYR A 167 -13.71 -14.75 -2.27
C TYR A 167 -12.68 -15.81 -2.73
N GLN A 168 -12.84 -16.36 -3.92
CA GLN A 168 -11.91 -17.36 -4.46
C GLN A 168 -10.48 -16.80 -4.61
N GLY A 169 -10.37 -15.55 -5.05
CA GLY A 169 -9.09 -14.85 -5.11
C GLY A 169 -8.43 -14.78 -3.73
N MET A 170 -9.18 -14.48 -2.67
CA MET A 170 -8.63 -14.38 -1.31
C MET A 170 -8.24 -15.75 -0.74
N VAL A 171 -9.01 -16.80 -0.99
CA VAL A 171 -8.64 -18.18 -0.63
C VAL A 171 -7.33 -18.57 -1.32
N THR A 172 -7.23 -18.29 -2.61
CA THR A 172 -6.02 -18.58 -3.39
C THR A 172 -4.82 -17.73 -2.91
N TYR A 173 -5.06 -16.45 -2.61
CA TYR A 173 -4.02 -15.58 -2.09
C TYR A 173 -3.44 -16.06 -0.75
N GLN A 174 -4.28 -16.50 0.17
CA GLN A 174 -3.82 -17.01 1.46
C GLN A 174 -2.98 -18.29 1.32
N LYS A 175 -3.17 -19.06 0.26
CA LYS A 175 -2.42 -20.27 -0.05
C LYS A 175 -1.16 -20.00 -0.88
N ASP A 176 -1.31 -19.27 -1.97
CA ASP A 176 -0.31 -19.17 -3.05
C ASP A 176 0.26 -17.75 -3.21
N GLY A 177 -0.22 -16.79 -2.39
CA GLY A 177 0.21 -15.40 -2.41
C GLY A 177 -0.19 -14.66 -3.68
N LEU A 178 0.53 -13.60 -4.00
CA LEU A 178 0.28 -12.78 -5.20
C LEU A 178 0.33 -13.58 -6.51
N LYS A 179 1.12 -14.65 -6.56
CA LYS A 179 1.21 -15.53 -7.73
C LYS A 179 -0.12 -16.20 -8.04
N GLY A 180 -0.87 -16.57 -6.97
CA GLY A 180 -2.19 -17.17 -7.09
C GLY A 180 -3.28 -16.23 -7.60
N LEU A 181 -3.13 -14.92 -7.43
CA LEU A 181 -4.12 -13.94 -7.90
C LEU A 181 -4.14 -13.77 -9.42
N GLY A 182 -3.10 -14.24 -10.12
CA GLY A 182 -3.06 -14.21 -11.57
C GLY A 182 -2.82 -12.81 -12.16
N SER A 183 -3.58 -12.46 -13.19
CA SER A 183 -3.38 -11.23 -13.95
C SER A 183 -4.69 -10.52 -14.25
N TYR A 184 -4.68 -9.20 -14.25
CA TYR A 184 -5.75 -8.40 -14.84
C TYR A 184 -5.74 -8.57 -16.37
N LYS A 185 -6.92 -8.78 -16.95
CA LYS A 185 -7.12 -9.00 -18.39
C LYS A 185 -8.10 -8.00 -19.02
N ASP A 186 -8.35 -6.90 -18.33
CA ASP A 186 -9.26 -5.83 -18.75
C ASP A 186 -8.63 -4.87 -19.76
N ARG A 187 -7.35 -5.05 -20.09
CA ARG A 187 -6.59 -4.33 -21.12
C ARG A 187 -5.94 -5.29 -22.10
N GLN A 188 -5.51 -4.78 -23.26
CA GLN A 188 -4.88 -5.58 -24.33
C GLN A 188 -3.66 -6.37 -23.85
N GLN A 189 -2.89 -5.78 -22.91
CA GLN A 189 -1.75 -6.45 -22.30
C GLN A 189 -2.12 -6.93 -20.90
N PRO A 190 -2.20 -8.23 -20.65
CA PRO A 190 -2.43 -8.78 -19.31
C PRO A 190 -1.32 -8.33 -18.36
N MET A 191 -1.69 -7.94 -17.15
CA MET A 191 -0.74 -7.50 -16.12
C MET A 191 -0.75 -8.48 -14.95
N SER A 192 0.37 -9.16 -14.72
CA SER A 192 0.56 -10.00 -13.53
C SER A 192 0.59 -9.15 -12.28
N LEU A 193 -0.31 -9.45 -11.33
CA LEU A 193 -0.35 -8.79 -10.03
C LEU A 193 0.94 -9.01 -9.24
N TYR A 194 1.47 -10.24 -9.24
CA TYR A 194 2.74 -10.56 -8.60
C TYR A 194 3.89 -9.74 -9.18
N ALA A 195 4.08 -9.79 -10.50
CA ALA A 195 5.20 -9.11 -11.15
C ALA A 195 5.13 -7.59 -10.97
N ALA A 196 3.95 -7.00 -11.10
CA ALA A 196 3.77 -5.56 -10.97
C ALA A 196 3.97 -5.07 -9.52
N THR A 197 3.40 -5.78 -8.53
CA THR A 197 3.59 -5.45 -7.11
C THR A 197 5.04 -5.62 -6.70
N LYS A 198 5.68 -6.73 -7.10
CA LYS A 198 7.09 -6.98 -6.80
C LYS A 198 8.00 -5.92 -7.41
N ALA A 199 7.79 -5.57 -8.67
CA ALA A 199 8.57 -4.52 -9.35
C ALA A 199 8.43 -3.16 -8.64
N MET A 200 7.22 -2.80 -8.18
CA MET A 200 6.97 -1.60 -7.41
C MET A 200 7.75 -1.61 -6.09
N ILE A 201 7.72 -2.73 -5.35
CA ILE A 201 8.44 -2.86 -4.07
C ILE A 201 9.96 -2.88 -4.29
N ASP A 202 10.45 -3.56 -5.33
CA ASP A 202 11.88 -3.61 -5.68
C ASP A 202 12.43 -2.22 -6.04
N LEU A 203 11.61 -1.37 -6.63
CA LEU A 203 11.97 0.02 -6.97
C LEU A 203 11.72 0.99 -5.80
N SER A 204 11.05 0.53 -4.75
CA SER A 204 10.80 1.35 -3.57
C SER A 204 12.09 1.56 -2.78
N TYR A 205 12.51 2.81 -2.61
CA TYR A 205 13.66 3.19 -1.77
C TYR A 205 13.44 2.89 -0.28
N TYR A 206 12.24 2.48 0.11
CA TYR A 206 11.74 2.53 1.48
C TYR A 206 11.51 1.16 2.12
N LEU A 207 11.53 0.08 1.33
CA LEU A 207 11.58 -1.30 1.78
C LEU A 207 12.77 -2.03 1.14
N PRO A 208 14.01 -1.52 1.33
CA PRO A 208 15.15 -2.10 0.65
C PRO A 208 15.36 -3.52 1.18
N LYS A 209 15.44 -4.46 0.23
CA LYS A 209 15.69 -5.88 0.49
C LYS A 209 16.87 -6.10 1.43
N ASP A 210 17.93 -5.31 1.27
CA ASP A 210 19.17 -5.46 2.02
C ASP A 210 19.06 -4.96 3.47
N ASN A 211 18.19 -3.98 3.74
CA ASN A 211 18.06 -3.40 5.08
C ASN A 211 16.95 -4.06 5.92
N SER A 212 15.99 -4.71 5.28
CA SER A 212 14.85 -5.33 5.96
C SER A 212 14.39 -6.60 5.24
N PRO A 213 15.26 -7.60 5.06
CA PRO A 213 14.98 -8.79 4.26
C PRO A 213 13.75 -9.57 4.75
N GLY A 214 13.50 -9.59 6.05
CA GLY A 214 12.32 -10.24 6.63
C GLY A 214 11.01 -9.55 6.21
N ILE A 215 10.95 -8.21 6.32
CA ILE A 215 9.78 -7.42 5.91
C ILE A 215 9.60 -7.53 4.39
N TYR A 216 10.69 -7.37 3.62
CA TYR A 216 10.65 -7.50 2.17
C TYR A 216 10.07 -8.85 1.73
N ASN A 217 10.60 -9.96 2.26
CA ASN A 217 10.12 -11.31 1.93
C ASN A 217 8.65 -11.50 2.34
N HIS A 218 8.26 -11.01 3.52
CA HIS A 218 6.86 -11.10 3.96
C HIS A 218 5.92 -10.38 2.99
N VAL A 219 6.27 -9.17 2.56
CA VAL A 219 5.41 -8.37 1.68
C VAL A 219 5.36 -8.92 0.25
N THR A 220 6.48 -9.45 -0.28
CA THR A 220 6.57 -9.92 -1.67
C THR A 220 6.23 -11.39 -1.84
N GLU A 221 6.56 -12.25 -0.88
CA GLU A 221 6.44 -13.71 -0.99
C GLU A 221 5.48 -14.32 0.05
N TYR A 222 4.52 -13.53 0.56
CA TYR A 222 3.46 -14.05 1.45
C TYR A 222 2.66 -15.15 0.72
N PRO A 223 2.26 -16.24 1.39
CA PRO A 223 2.49 -16.57 2.81
C PRO A 223 3.84 -17.27 3.10
N GLN A 224 4.57 -17.71 2.06
CA GLN A 224 5.83 -18.48 2.23
C GLN A 224 6.94 -17.63 2.88
N GLY A 225 6.97 -16.32 2.59
CA GLY A 225 7.90 -15.35 3.16
C GLY A 225 7.51 -14.80 4.53
N LYS A 226 6.54 -15.41 5.23
CA LYS A 226 5.99 -14.88 6.48
C LYS A 226 7.06 -14.66 7.55
N MET A 227 7.14 -13.43 8.06
CA MET A 227 8.05 -13.04 9.12
C MET A 227 7.43 -13.34 10.50
N ALA A 228 8.22 -13.95 11.40
CA ALA A 228 7.79 -14.17 12.78
C ALA A 228 7.49 -12.84 13.48
N GLY A 229 6.39 -12.78 14.23
CA GLY A 229 5.94 -11.58 14.93
C GLY A 229 5.25 -10.54 14.04
N ALA A 230 5.11 -10.78 12.73
CA ALA A 230 4.26 -9.96 11.88
C ALA A 230 2.79 -10.28 12.12
N GLU A 231 1.95 -9.26 12.11
CA GLU A 231 0.49 -9.37 12.21
C GLU A 231 -0.13 -9.01 10.87
N ASP A 232 -1.02 -9.87 10.34
CA ASP A 232 -1.71 -9.65 9.07
C ASP A 232 -3.20 -9.49 9.30
N HIS A 233 -3.77 -8.46 8.71
CA HIS A 233 -5.21 -8.20 8.68
C HIS A 233 -5.67 -8.06 7.24
N PHE A 234 -6.86 -8.54 6.95
CA PHE A 234 -7.46 -8.47 5.63
C PHE A 234 -8.78 -7.76 5.72
N TYR A 235 -8.98 -6.79 4.87
CA TYR A 235 -10.22 -6.03 4.81
C TYR A 235 -10.55 -5.66 3.36
N TRP A 236 -11.81 -5.41 3.11
CA TRP A 236 -12.23 -4.75 1.91
C TRP A 236 -12.88 -3.41 2.24
N GLU A 237 -12.84 -2.53 1.28
CA GLU A 237 -13.39 -1.18 1.40
C GLU A 237 -14.07 -0.76 0.10
N LYS A 238 -15.05 0.11 0.23
CA LYS A 238 -15.64 0.87 -0.87
C LYS A 238 -15.29 2.33 -0.63
N ILE A 239 -14.57 2.94 -1.56
CA ILE A 239 -14.06 4.30 -1.43
C ILE A 239 -14.50 5.17 -2.59
N ASP A 240 -14.73 6.45 -2.30
CA ASP A 240 -15.05 7.48 -3.28
C ASP A 240 -13.96 8.54 -3.31
N PHE A 241 -13.19 8.55 -4.38
CA PHE A 241 -12.17 9.57 -4.64
C PHE A 241 -12.71 10.80 -5.37
N GLY A 242 -14.03 11.01 -5.37
CA GLY A 242 -14.70 12.09 -6.11
C GLY A 242 -14.89 11.76 -7.60
N GLN A 243 -14.97 10.45 -7.91
CA GLN A 243 -15.33 9.89 -9.21
C GLN A 243 -16.27 8.69 -8.97
N GLU A 244 -16.09 7.57 -9.69
CA GLU A 244 -16.86 6.36 -9.43
C GLU A 244 -16.33 5.62 -8.19
N PRO A 245 -17.19 5.16 -7.27
CA PRO A 245 -16.79 4.38 -6.12
C PRO A 245 -15.98 3.14 -6.52
N THR A 246 -14.92 2.88 -5.78
CA THR A 246 -13.99 1.80 -6.05
C THR A 246 -14.02 0.78 -4.89
N ILE A 247 -14.17 -0.49 -5.22
CA ILE A 247 -14.00 -1.59 -4.27
C ILE A 247 -12.53 -1.97 -4.27
N ARG A 248 -11.92 -2.01 -3.09
CA ARG A 248 -10.56 -2.53 -2.90
C ARG A 248 -10.55 -3.65 -1.88
N VAL A 249 -9.66 -4.61 -2.08
CA VAL A 249 -9.34 -5.65 -1.09
C VAL A 249 -7.87 -5.52 -0.75
N ASN A 250 -7.57 -5.49 0.53
CA ASN A 250 -6.26 -5.15 1.02
C ASN A 250 -5.76 -6.15 2.08
N GLN A 251 -4.44 -6.28 2.17
CA GLN A 251 -3.73 -6.87 3.31
C GLN A 251 -2.95 -5.78 4.02
N VAL A 252 -3.15 -5.63 5.31
CA VAL A 252 -2.26 -4.84 6.18
C VAL A 252 -1.37 -5.79 6.94
N SER A 253 -0.07 -5.67 6.71
CA SER A 253 0.96 -6.39 7.47
C SER A 253 1.67 -5.42 8.40
N MET A 254 1.74 -5.74 9.68
CA MET A 254 2.36 -4.92 10.70
C MET A 254 3.58 -5.61 11.26
N PHE A 255 4.63 -4.84 11.45
CA PHE A 255 5.94 -5.28 11.93
C PHE A 255 6.34 -4.47 13.17
N PRO A 256 5.91 -4.89 14.37
CA PRO A 256 6.15 -4.14 15.61
C PRO A 256 7.63 -3.98 15.97
N GLN A 257 8.48 -4.87 15.47
CA GLN A 257 9.92 -4.80 15.74
C GLN A 257 10.65 -3.84 14.80
N GLY A 258 9.99 -3.40 13.72
CA GLY A 258 10.55 -2.49 12.74
C GLY A 258 11.88 -2.96 12.14
N ALA A 259 12.74 -2.01 11.79
CA ALA A 259 14.11 -2.24 11.33
C ALA A 259 14.99 -1.06 11.71
N GLY A 260 15.96 -1.28 12.57
CA GLY A 260 16.94 -0.26 12.97
C GLY A 260 16.34 0.95 13.69
N LEU A 261 16.43 2.15 13.10
CA LEU A 261 15.81 3.36 13.64
C LEU A 261 14.30 3.37 13.49
N VAL A 262 13.76 2.66 12.52
CA VAL A 262 12.31 2.48 12.35
C VAL A 262 11.84 1.48 13.39
N LYS A 263 10.94 1.87 14.27
CA LYS A 263 10.44 1.02 15.38
C LYS A 263 9.15 0.29 15.07
N PHE A 264 8.43 0.73 14.06
CA PHE A 264 7.22 0.08 13.59
C PHE A 264 7.06 0.33 12.08
N VAL A 265 6.67 -0.71 11.37
CA VAL A 265 6.29 -0.61 9.96
C VAL A 265 4.88 -1.20 9.80
N ALA A 266 4.03 -0.52 9.04
CA ALA A 266 2.80 -1.11 8.54
C ALA A 266 2.78 -1.00 7.01
N VAL A 267 2.46 -2.10 6.34
CA VAL A 267 2.35 -2.15 4.88
C VAL A 267 0.93 -2.54 4.50
N ASN A 268 0.23 -1.63 3.87
CA ASN A 268 -1.08 -1.88 3.27
C ASN A 268 -0.89 -2.19 1.78
N LYS A 269 -1.09 -3.44 1.42
CA LYS A 269 -0.93 -3.96 0.05
C LYS A 269 -2.29 -4.23 -0.57
N GLN A 270 -2.58 -3.58 -1.68
CA GLN A 270 -3.78 -3.81 -2.47
C GLN A 270 -3.69 -5.18 -3.16
N LEU A 271 -4.68 -6.03 -2.94
CA LEU A 271 -4.82 -7.36 -3.57
C LEU A 271 -5.77 -7.32 -4.76
N TYR A 272 -6.74 -6.42 -4.72
CA TYR A 272 -7.71 -6.19 -5.78
C TYR A 272 -8.21 -4.75 -5.74
N ALA A 273 -8.51 -4.18 -6.89
CA ALA A 273 -9.30 -2.98 -7.03
C ALA A 273 -10.23 -3.11 -8.23
N SER A 274 -11.46 -2.62 -8.10
CA SER A 274 -12.42 -2.64 -9.20
C SER A 274 -12.11 -1.60 -10.28
N ARG A 275 -11.39 -0.51 -9.92
CA ARG A 275 -11.08 0.62 -10.83
C ARG A 275 -9.75 1.29 -10.50
N TYR A 276 -9.27 2.13 -11.38
CA TYR A 276 -8.23 3.15 -11.30
C TYR A 276 -6.82 2.68 -10.98
N MET A 277 -6.60 1.87 -9.97
CA MET A 277 -5.26 1.46 -9.56
C MET A 277 -5.06 -0.03 -9.84
N ARG A 278 -4.03 -0.37 -10.61
CA ARG A 278 -3.67 -1.76 -10.89
C ARG A 278 -3.06 -2.44 -9.69
N VAL A 279 -2.11 -1.77 -9.09
CA VAL A 279 -1.46 -2.16 -7.84
C VAL A 279 -1.22 -0.92 -7.01
N ALA A 280 -1.28 -1.07 -5.69
CA ALA A 280 -0.92 -0.03 -4.75
C ALA A 280 -0.31 -0.65 -3.50
N VAL A 281 0.69 0.04 -2.96
CA VAL A 281 1.32 -0.30 -1.68
C VAL A 281 1.47 0.99 -0.89
N GLN A 282 0.85 1.04 0.27
CA GLN A 282 0.98 2.14 1.21
C GLN A 282 1.79 1.65 2.40
N THR A 283 2.84 2.37 2.75
CA THR A 283 3.72 1.98 3.85
C THR A 283 3.82 3.09 4.87
N PHE A 284 3.64 2.75 6.12
CA PHE A 284 3.85 3.64 7.26
C PHE A 284 5.11 3.24 8.01
N TYR A 285 5.90 4.25 8.37
CA TYR A 285 7.09 4.10 9.21
C TYR A 285 6.95 4.99 10.44
N CYS A 286 7.18 4.39 11.61
CA CYS A 286 7.30 5.13 12.85
C CYS A 286 8.77 5.24 13.23
N VAL A 287 9.32 6.46 13.18
CA VAL A 287 10.72 6.74 13.48
C VAL A 287 10.80 7.65 14.71
N PRO A 288 11.23 7.15 15.88
CA PRO A 288 11.37 7.97 17.08
C PRO A 288 12.28 9.19 16.86
N ASP A 289 11.97 10.27 17.55
CA ASP A 289 12.86 11.42 17.57
C ASP A 289 14.06 11.14 18.45
N THR A 290 15.24 11.00 17.84
CA THR A 290 16.47 10.72 18.58
C THR A 290 17.06 11.95 19.26
N GLU A 291 16.65 13.16 18.87
CA GLU A 291 17.07 14.41 19.53
C GLU A 291 16.24 14.67 20.77
N LYS A 292 15.02 14.14 20.84
CA LYS A 292 14.11 14.27 21.98
C LYS A 292 13.52 12.91 22.36
N PRO A 293 14.31 11.97 22.90
CA PRO A 293 13.84 10.64 23.22
C PRO A 293 12.59 10.66 24.11
N GLY A 294 11.58 9.87 23.74
CA GLY A 294 10.33 9.74 24.50
C GLY A 294 9.30 10.86 24.25
N SER A 295 9.61 11.89 23.45
CA SER A 295 8.68 12.99 23.19
C SER A 295 7.67 12.69 22.08
N GLY A 296 7.95 11.69 21.21
CA GLY A 296 7.11 11.31 20.08
C GLY A 296 7.91 10.66 18.94
N PHE A 297 7.30 10.62 17.76
CA PHE A 297 7.91 10.02 16.59
C PHE A 297 7.48 10.73 15.29
N TYR A 298 8.26 10.55 14.26
CA TYR A 298 7.87 10.91 12.89
C TYR A 298 7.05 9.78 12.30
N LEU A 299 5.80 10.06 11.96
CA LEU A 299 4.96 9.19 11.14
C LEU A 299 5.19 9.56 9.68
N ILE A 300 5.76 8.63 8.94
CA ILE A 300 6.08 8.78 7.52
C ILE A 300 5.17 7.84 6.73
N GLU A 301 4.52 8.34 5.70
CA GLU A 301 3.70 7.59 4.78
C GLU A 301 4.30 7.64 3.37
N MET A 302 4.43 6.47 2.75
CA MET A 302 4.79 6.31 1.35
C MET A 302 3.63 5.62 0.65
N ASN A 303 3.06 6.28 -0.35
CA ASN A 303 1.92 5.77 -1.12
C ASN A 303 2.37 5.58 -2.56
N ASP A 304 2.68 4.34 -2.94
CA ASP A 304 3.08 3.96 -4.28
C ASP A 304 1.94 3.24 -4.99
N SER A 305 1.64 3.64 -6.22
CA SER A 305 0.56 3.06 -6.99
C SER A 305 0.85 3.12 -8.49
N ARG A 306 0.23 2.20 -9.23
CA ARG A 306 0.34 2.12 -10.68
C ARG A 306 -1.04 2.25 -11.33
N LEU A 307 -1.15 3.21 -12.24
CA LEU A 307 -2.34 3.42 -13.06
C LEU A 307 -2.50 2.33 -14.13
N PRO A 308 -3.72 2.14 -14.64
CA PRO A 308 -3.94 1.34 -15.85
C PRO A 308 -3.17 1.87 -17.06
N ASP A 309 -2.93 0.99 -18.01
CA ASP A 309 -2.18 1.29 -19.24
C ASP A 309 -3.05 2.10 -20.22
N PHE A 310 -3.36 3.35 -19.85
CA PHE A 310 -3.99 4.29 -20.78
C PHE A 310 -2.98 4.80 -21.80
N GLY A 311 -3.44 5.07 -23.03
CA GLY A 311 -2.61 5.68 -24.06
C GLY A 311 -2.69 7.20 -24.09
N GLY A 312 -1.62 7.85 -24.57
CA GLY A 312 -1.58 9.23 -25.03
C GLY A 312 -2.10 10.29 -24.04
N ILE A 313 -2.94 11.20 -24.53
CA ILE A 313 -3.49 12.35 -23.78
C ILE A 313 -4.34 11.90 -22.58
N LYS A 314 -5.08 10.78 -22.69
CA LYS A 314 -5.89 10.22 -21.60
C LYS A 314 -5.02 9.93 -20.37
N LEU A 315 -3.84 9.33 -20.56
CA LEU A 315 -2.91 9.04 -19.47
C LEU A 315 -2.44 10.30 -18.74
N SER A 316 -2.05 11.35 -19.48
CA SER A 316 -1.59 12.61 -18.88
C SER A 316 -2.64 13.27 -18.00
N VAL A 317 -3.89 13.31 -18.47
CA VAL A 317 -5.01 13.92 -17.73
C VAL A 317 -5.34 13.08 -16.50
N VAL A 318 -5.50 11.77 -16.66
CA VAL A 318 -5.79 10.83 -15.56
C VAL A 318 -4.69 10.88 -14.51
N ARG A 319 -3.40 10.84 -14.93
CA ARG A 319 -2.27 10.90 -14.01
C ARG A 319 -2.26 12.18 -13.18
N ARG A 320 -2.49 13.35 -13.81
CA ARG A 320 -2.54 14.63 -13.09
C ARG A 320 -3.63 14.64 -12.02
N ILE A 321 -4.84 14.18 -12.35
CA ILE A 321 -5.97 14.12 -11.43
C ILE A 321 -5.66 13.11 -10.30
N ALA A 322 -5.21 11.91 -10.65
CA ALA A 322 -4.91 10.85 -9.70
C ALA A 322 -3.78 11.25 -8.73
N THR A 323 -2.72 11.93 -9.24
CA THR A 323 -1.63 12.44 -8.40
C THR A 323 -2.14 13.48 -7.40
N GLY A 324 -2.98 14.43 -7.82
CA GLY A 324 -3.58 15.41 -6.92
C GLY A 324 -4.41 14.73 -5.82
N LYS A 325 -5.26 13.77 -6.20
CA LYS A 325 -6.06 12.98 -5.25
C LYS A 325 -5.20 12.14 -4.30
N ALA A 326 -4.10 11.56 -4.77
CA ALA A 326 -3.17 10.81 -3.93
C ALA A 326 -2.48 11.71 -2.89
N VAL A 327 -2.09 12.94 -3.28
CA VAL A 327 -1.53 13.94 -2.37
C VAL A 327 -2.52 14.32 -1.27
N ASP A 328 -3.77 14.59 -1.65
CA ASP A 328 -4.83 14.94 -0.69
C ASP A 328 -5.14 13.74 0.22
N ALA A 329 -5.26 12.53 -0.32
CA ALA A 329 -5.50 11.32 0.47
C ALA A 329 -4.37 11.04 1.48
N THR A 330 -3.10 11.22 1.07
CA THR A 330 -1.95 11.09 1.99
C THR A 330 -1.98 12.15 3.10
N ARG A 331 -2.35 13.39 2.76
CA ARG A 331 -2.51 14.47 3.77
C ARG A 331 -3.61 14.13 4.77
N ASP A 332 -4.77 13.75 4.26
CA ASP A 332 -5.95 13.43 5.09
C ASP A 332 -5.70 12.20 5.98
N SER A 333 -5.02 11.17 5.44
CA SER A 333 -4.58 9.98 6.18
C SER A 333 -3.71 10.36 7.38
N LEU A 334 -2.65 11.12 7.14
CA LEU A 334 -1.73 11.55 8.20
C LEU A 334 -2.41 12.46 9.24
N GLN A 335 -3.30 13.36 8.82
CA GLN A 335 -4.09 14.19 9.73
C GLN A 335 -5.04 13.35 10.58
N MET A 336 -5.70 12.36 9.99
CA MET A 336 -6.58 11.43 10.70
C MET A 336 -5.79 10.67 11.77
N TYR A 337 -4.67 10.03 11.39
CA TYR A 337 -3.83 9.31 12.35
C TYR A 337 -3.28 10.22 13.43
N GLN A 338 -2.81 11.43 13.09
CA GLN A 338 -2.33 12.39 14.05
C GLN A 338 -3.41 12.77 15.09
N LYS A 339 -4.65 13.01 14.62
CA LYS A 339 -5.79 13.31 15.49
C LYS A 339 -6.10 12.14 16.41
N MET A 340 -6.17 10.91 15.90
CA MET A 340 -6.43 9.71 16.69
C MET A 340 -5.33 9.47 17.75
N LEU A 341 -4.07 9.70 17.37
CA LEU A 341 -2.91 9.51 18.25
C LEU A 341 -2.82 10.56 19.33
N ASN A 342 -3.14 11.80 19.04
CA ASN A 342 -3.11 12.91 19.99
C ASN A 342 -4.33 12.93 20.94
N GLY A 343 -5.33 12.05 20.73
CA GLY A 343 -6.50 11.93 21.61
C GLY A 343 -7.47 13.10 21.52
N LYS A 344 -7.56 13.73 20.34
CA LYS A 344 -8.50 14.82 20.05
C LYS A 344 -9.60 14.39 19.10
#